data_7ae5d1789641a4cac896246cde030f91
#
_entry.id   7ae5d1789641a4cac896246cde030f91
#
_cell.length_a   1.000
_cell.length_b   1.000
_cell.length_c   1.000
_cell.angle_alpha   90.00
_cell.angle_beta   90.00
_cell.angle_gamma   90.00
#
_symmetry.space_group_name_H-M   'P 1'
#
loop_
_entity.id
_entity.type
_entity.pdbx_description
1 polymer ?
#
loop_
_entity_poly.entity_id
_entity_poly.type
_entity_poly.pdbx_seq_one_letter_code
_entity_poly.pdbx_strand_id
1 'polypeptide(L)'
;ALSESILIQDSPRIPDWHLGAEILILGFFCFFIWLVTQSFGVTNGLIWFSTIFLSTGFLGAYMIKSGILLDFSYTLVSEFVIGSISFYLNYRKQYKLRQQIKKQFEHYLDPAQVKRLQDNPNLLKLGGEKRYCTYLFTDVRGFTSLSEKLEPQEVTAIMNQALTIQADAVQKYGGMVDKYIGDAMMAIFNAPLDLENHEEKAILAALQIQHDMQASGLDIAIGIGLNSGKSVVGNLGSSSRFDYTAIGDAVNTAARLESATKEVGVDILIGETTAQAMIGVPTKYPIKKLDSIQVKGKSKKLNIYTMAK
;
A
#
# COMPACT_ATOMS: atom_id res chain seq x y z
N ALA A 1 -21.38 52.26 27.19
CA ALA A 1 -19.93 52.49 26.99
C ALA A 1 -19.66 53.76 26.17
N LEU A 2 -20.09 53.88 24.88
CA LEU A 2 -19.90 55.08 24.05
C LEU A 2 -20.61 56.33 24.63
N SER A 3 -21.83 56.17 25.12
CA SER A 3 -22.60 57.23 25.74
C SER A 3 -22.03 57.67 27.10
N GLU A 4 -21.46 56.77 27.86
CA GLU A 4 -20.80 57.08 29.13
C GLU A 4 -19.44 57.78 28.92
N SER A 5 -18.66 57.41 27.91
CA SER A 5 -17.39 58.08 27.60
C SER A 5 -17.59 59.51 27.08
N ILE A 6 -18.68 59.77 26.37
CA ILE A 6 -19.06 61.14 25.95
C ILE A 6 -19.45 62.01 27.16
N LEU A 7 -20.13 61.45 28.15
CA LEU A 7 -20.53 62.15 29.36
C LEU A 7 -19.37 62.45 30.32
N ILE A 8 -18.34 61.59 30.32
CA ILE A 8 -17.16 61.69 31.23
C ILE A 8 -15.98 62.43 30.57
N GLN A 9 -16.08 62.82 29.27
CA GLN A 9 -14.99 63.40 28.44
C GLN A 9 -13.75 62.51 28.36
N ASP A 10 -13.89 61.21 28.59
CA ASP A 10 -12.80 60.21 28.60
C ASP A 10 -12.88 59.37 27.29
N SER A 11 -12.74 60.04 26.16
CA SER A 11 -12.70 59.38 24.85
C SER A 11 -11.26 58.85 24.57
N PRO A 12 -11.11 57.62 24.09
CA PRO A 12 -9.80 57.09 23.69
C PRO A 12 -9.15 58.00 22.64
N ARG A 13 -7.85 58.25 22.80
CA ARG A 13 -7.07 59.14 21.91
C ARG A 13 -6.44 58.32 20.79
N ILE A 14 -6.45 58.84 19.56
CA ILE A 14 -5.69 58.33 18.43
C ILE A 14 -4.33 59.00 18.48
N PRO A 15 -3.22 58.29 18.80
CA PRO A 15 -1.88 58.90 18.82
C PRO A 15 -1.39 59.16 17.39
N ASP A 16 -0.50 60.16 17.20
CA ASP A 16 0.05 60.50 15.88
C ASP A 16 0.86 59.35 15.24
N TRP A 17 1.35 58.43 16.04
CA TRP A 17 2.12 57.27 15.62
C TRP A 17 1.25 56.01 15.32
N HIS A 18 -0.06 56.12 15.41
CA HIS A 18 -0.99 54.95 15.31
C HIS A 18 -0.77 54.12 14.05
N LEU A 19 -0.64 54.76 12.87
CA LEU A 19 -0.49 54.07 11.58
C LEU A 19 0.79 53.21 11.52
N GLY A 20 1.91 53.76 12.02
CA GLY A 20 3.17 53.01 12.07
C GLY A 20 3.12 51.83 13.02
N ALA A 21 2.47 51.98 14.18
CA ALA A 21 2.28 50.89 15.13
C ALA A 21 1.38 49.79 14.60
N GLU A 22 0.27 50.12 13.97
CA GLU A 22 -0.68 49.16 13.36
C GLU A 22 0.01 48.34 12.29
N ILE A 23 0.80 48.94 11.38
CA ILE A 23 1.56 48.22 10.35
C ILE A 23 2.62 47.28 10.96
N LEU A 24 3.33 47.70 12.02
CA LEU A 24 4.32 46.86 12.68
C LEU A 24 3.66 45.67 13.41
N ILE A 25 2.55 45.93 14.10
CA ILE A 25 1.78 44.90 14.80
C ILE A 25 1.26 43.88 13.79
N LEU A 26 0.63 44.35 12.70
CA LEU A 26 0.13 43.49 11.61
C LEU A 26 1.26 42.64 11.04
N GLY A 27 2.38 43.25 10.67
CA GLY A 27 3.53 42.54 10.10
C GLY A 27 4.10 41.48 11.05
N PHE A 28 4.24 41.83 12.33
CA PHE A 28 4.76 40.94 13.37
C PHE A 28 3.88 39.72 13.59
N PHE A 29 2.59 39.91 13.81
CA PHE A 29 1.68 38.80 14.07
C PHE A 29 1.46 37.92 12.83
N CYS A 30 1.31 38.49 11.65
CA CYS A 30 1.18 37.75 10.40
C CYS A 30 2.42 36.91 10.10
N PHE A 31 3.63 37.47 10.28
CA PHE A 31 4.88 36.74 10.15
C PHE A 31 4.99 35.59 11.16
N PHE A 32 4.60 35.84 12.40
CA PHE A 32 4.67 34.83 13.46
C PHE A 32 3.69 33.68 13.23
N ILE A 33 2.47 33.98 12.76
CA ILE A 33 1.50 32.95 12.35
C ILE A 33 2.03 32.11 11.20
N TRP A 34 2.60 32.73 10.17
CA TRP A 34 3.21 32.03 9.06
C TRP A 34 4.33 31.10 9.53
N LEU A 35 5.24 31.60 10.38
CA LEU A 35 6.36 30.82 10.91
C LEU A 35 5.88 29.63 11.74
N VAL A 36 4.92 29.83 12.63
CA VAL A 36 4.36 28.78 13.49
C VAL A 36 3.64 27.71 12.68
N THR A 37 2.84 28.11 11.70
CA THR A 37 2.12 27.15 10.87
C THR A 37 3.04 26.30 9.97
N GLN A 38 4.24 26.82 9.63
CA GLN A 38 5.25 26.04 8.88
C GLN A 38 6.07 25.11 9.77
N SER A 39 6.33 25.50 11.05
CA SER A 39 7.23 24.79 11.95
C SER A 39 6.56 23.65 12.71
N PHE A 40 5.28 23.74 12.96
CA PHE A 40 4.54 22.76 13.74
C PHE A 40 3.55 21.95 12.90
N GLY A 41 3.23 20.73 13.36
CA GLY A 41 2.16 19.93 12.77
C GLY A 41 0.79 20.62 12.88
N VAL A 42 -0.20 20.14 12.10
CA VAL A 42 -1.53 20.76 11.99
C VAL A 42 -2.17 21.03 13.36
N THR A 43 -2.12 20.05 14.28
CA THR A 43 -2.74 20.17 15.61
C THR A 43 -2.06 21.25 16.47
N ASN A 44 -0.74 21.20 16.59
CA ASN A 44 0.01 22.19 17.38
C ASN A 44 -0.04 23.57 16.73
N GLY A 45 -0.04 23.61 15.39
CA GLY A 45 -0.20 24.85 14.63
C GLY A 45 -1.55 25.53 14.91
N LEU A 46 -2.64 24.77 15.01
CA LEU A 46 -3.96 25.30 15.39
C LEU A 46 -3.97 25.89 16.81
N ILE A 47 -3.34 25.23 17.77
CA ILE A 47 -3.24 25.71 19.15
C ILE A 47 -2.51 27.05 19.18
N TRP A 48 -1.35 27.13 18.53
CA TRP A 48 -0.56 28.36 18.49
C TRP A 48 -1.29 29.48 17.73
N PHE A 49 -1.92 29.18 16.60
CA PHE A 49 -2.73 30.14 15.86
C PHE A 49 -3.84 30.71 16.73
N SER A 50 -4.60 29.86 17.42
CA SER A 50 -5.67 30.30 18.32
C SER A 50 -5.12 31.17 19.48
N THR A 51 -3.96 30.80 20.03
CA THR A 51 -3.31 31.57 21.09
C THR A 51 -2.89 32.95 20.61
N ILE A 52 -2.28 33.04 19.42
CA ILE A 52 -1.85 34.31 18.81
C ILE A 52 -3.07 35.18 18.53
N PHE A 53 -4.09 34.61 17.83
CA PHE A 53 -5.31 35.30 17.47
C PHE A 53 -6.05 35.87 18.68
N LEU A 54 -6.17 35.11 19.76
CA LEU A 54 -6.77 35.56 21.01
C LEU A 54 -5.91 36.64 21.72
N SER A 55 -4.57 36.48 21.67
CA SER A 55 -3.67 37.48 22.27
C SER A 55 -3.72 38.84 21.56
N THR A 56 -3.88 38.83 20.23
CA THR A 56 -4.09 40.04 19.42
C THR A 56 -5.41 40.74 19.82
N GLY A 57 -6.51 39.96 19.92
CA GLY A 57 -7.79 40.52 20.40
C GLY A 57 -7.71 41.08 21.83
N PHE A 58 -7.02 40.38 22.73
CA PHE A 58 -6.83 40.84 24.09
C PHE A 58 -5.98 42.10 24.16
N LEU A 59 -4.90 42.19 23.36
CA LEU A 59 -4.05 43.39 23.27
C LEU A 59 -4.86 44.60 22.78
N GLY A 60 -5.72 44.41 21.76
CA GLY A 60 -6.61 45.47 21.28
C GLY A 60 -7.57 45.96 22.36
N ALA A 61 -8.23 45.05 23.07
CA ALA A 61 -9.11 45.37 24.18
C ALA A 61 -8.38 46.11 25.33
N TYR A 62 -7.16 45.69 25.63
CA TYR A 62 -6.30 46.35 26.67
C TYR A 62 -5.91 47.76 26.25
N MET A 63 -5.53 48.00 24.98
CA MET A 63 -5.17 49.32 24.49
C MET A 63 -6.35 50.29 24.55
N ILE A 64 -7.55 49.87 24.15
CA ILE A 64 -8.76 50.69 24.28
C ILE A 64 -9.04 51.03 25.72
N LYS A 65 -8.92 50.06 26.64
CA LYS A 65 -9.11 50.32 28.09
C LYS A 65 -8.06 51.31 28.66
N SER A 66 -6.88 51.32 28.06
CA SER A 66 -5.79 52.26 28.44
C SER A 66 -5.95 53.66 27.80
N GLY A 67 -7.08 53.93 27.13
CA GLY A 67 -7.33 55.24 26.50
C GLY A 67 -6.61 55.42 25.15
N ILE A 68 -6.04 54.36 24.55
CA ILE A 68 -5.38 54.38 23.25
C ILE A 68 -6.22 53.65 22.24
N LEU A 69 -6.63 54.35 21.17
CA LEU A 69 -7.39 53.74 20.08
C LEU A 69 -6.44 53.34 18.94
N LEU A 70 -6.21 52.05 18.76
CA LEU A 70 -5.55 51.44 17.62
C LEU A 70 -6.53 50.49 16.92
N ASP A 71 -6.49 50.42 15.60
CA ASP A 71 -7.36 49.55 14.83
C ASP A 71 -6.75 48.15 14.61
N PHE A 72 -7.20 47.19 15.43
CA PHE A 72 -6.80 45.79 15.33
C PHE A 72 -7.66 45.00 14.34
N SER A 73 -8.68 45.60 13.73
CA SER A 73 -9.62 44.88 12.82
C SER A 73 -8.88 44.31 11.62
N TYR A 74 -8.01 45.12 10.99
CA TYR A 74 -7.21 44.68 9.85
C TYR A 74 -6.22 43.59 10.23
N THR A 75 -5.62 43.67 11.42
CA THR A 75 -4.69 42.66 11.93
C THR A 75 -5.42 41.32 12.10
N LEU A 76 -6.55 41.29 12.79
CA LEU A 76 -7.34 40.09 13.01
C LEU A 76 -7.83 39.43 11.70
N VAL A 77 -8.34 40.23 10.76
CA VAL A 77 -8.74 39.72 9.44
C VAL A 77 -7.55 39.14 8.68
N SER A 78 -6.41 39.85 8.68
CA SER A 78 -5.21 39.40 8.00
C SER A 78 -4.63 38.13 8.62
N GLU A 79 -4.61 38.02 9.95
CA GLU A 79 -4.22 36.82 10.69
C GLU A 79 -5.07 35.60 10.28
N PHE A 80 -6.40 35.81 10.24
CA PHE A 80 -7.32 34.75 9.84
C PHE A 80 -7.09 34.28 8.40
N VAL A 81 -6.92 35.22 7.46
CA VAL A 81 -6.66 34.92 6.04
C VAL A 81 -5.32 34.21 5.88
N ILE A 82 -4.23 34.76 6.45
CA ILE A 82 -2.88 34.18 6.35
C ILE A 82 -2.84 32.83 7.04
N GLY A 83 -3.46 32.70 8.22
CA GLY A 83 -3.58 31.44 8.92
C GLY A 83 -4.29 30.38 8.07
N SER A 84 -5.45 30.69 7.51
CA SER A 84 -6.24 29.79 6.67
C SER A 84 -5.45 29.34 5.44
N ILE A 85 -4.81 30.26 4.73
CA ILE A 85 -3.97 29.94 3.57
C ILE A 85 -2.78 29.07 3.97
N SER A 86 -2.08 29.42 5.05
CA SER A 86 -0.92 28.67 5.53
C SER A 86 -1.29 27.24 5.96
N PHE A 87 -2.41 27.07 6.68
CA PHE A 87 -2.94 25.74 7.03
C PHE A 87 -3.29 24.92 5.79
N TYR A 88 -3.96 25.53 4.82
CA TYR A 88 -4.31 24.84 3.58
C TYR A 88 -3.06 24.37 2.81
N LEU A 89 -2.06 25.25 2.68
CA LEU A 89 -0.80 24.90 1.98
C LEU A 89 -0.03 23.81 2.71
N ASN A 90 0.05 23.88 4.04
CA ASN A 90 0.72 22.86 4.87
C ASN A 90 -0.02 21.51 4.79
N TYR A 91 -1.36 21.52 4.90
CA TYR A 91 -2.18 20.33 4.71
C TYR A 91 -1.96 19.69 3.32
N ARG A 92 -1.99 20.49 2.24
CA ARG A 92 -1.71 20.00 0.89
C ARG A 92 -0.32 19.39 0.77
N LYS A 93 0.70 20.02 1.36
CA LYS A 93 2.08 19.50 1.36
C LYS A 93 2.17 18.15 2.06
N GLN A 94 1.59 18.03 3.25
CA GLN A 94 1.57 16.76 4.01
C GLN A 94 0.77 15.68 3.27
N TYR A 95 -0.38 16.04 2.70
CA TYR A 95 -1.18 15.10 1.91
C TYR A 95 -0.41 14.57 0.69
N LYS A 96 0.24 15.46 -0.07
CA LYS A 96 1.08 15.05 -1.21
C LYS A 96 2.22 14.13 -0.78
N LEU A 97 2.91 14.46 0.33
CA LEU A 97 4.00 13.63 0.84
C LEU A 97 3.51 12.24 1.24
N ARG A 98 2.38 12.13 1.93
CA ARG A 98 1.76 10.85 2.28
C ARG A 98 1.41 10.04 1.03
N GLN A 99 0.85 10.67 -0.01
CA GLN A 99 0.53 10.00 -1.26
C GLN A 99 1.79 9.53 -2.02
N GLN A 100 2.87 10.31 -2.00
CA GLN A 100 4.14 9.90 -2.59
C GLN A 100 4.75 8.70 -1.86
N ILE A 101 4.79 8.74 -0.53
CA ILE A 101 5.27 7.62 0.29
C ILE A 101 4.43 6.38 0.01
N LYS A 102 3.09 6.50 -0.01
CA LYS A 102 2.19 5.40 -0.33
C LYS A 102 2.55 4.77 -1.69
N LYS A 103 2.65 5.57 -2.76
CA LYS A 103 3.01 5.09 -4.10
C LYS A 103 4.37 4.39 -4.14
N GLN A 104 5.36 4.89 -3.39
CA GLN A 104 6.67 4.24 -3.31
C GLN A 104 6.59 2.87 -2.64
N PHE A 105 5.79 2.74 -1.57
CA PHE A 105 5.60 1.45 -0.90
C PHE A 105 4.78 0.46 -1.74
N GLU A 106 3.86 0.93 -2.58
CA GLU A 106 3.09 0.07 -3.52
C GLU A 106 3.97 -0.65 -4.54
N HIS A 107 5.21 -0.19 -4.78
CA HIS A 107 6.18 -0.91 -5.61
C HIS A 107 6.91 -2.04 -4.88
N TYR A 108 6.91 -2.03 -3.55
CA TYR A 108 7.59 -3.03 -2.71
C TYR A 108 6.64 -3.99 -2.02
N LEU A 109 5.38 -3.61 -1.87
CA LEU A 109 4.35 -4.39 -1.20
C LEU A 109 3.13 -4.52 -2.12
N ASP A 110 2.50 -5.69 -2.09
CA ASP A 110 1.25 -5.88 -2.82
C ASP A 110 0.17 -4.88 -2.37
N PRO A 111 -0.62 -4.29 -3.28
CA PRO A 111 -1.65 -3.30 -2.96
C PRO A 111 -2.67 -3.77 -1.90
N ALA A 112 -2.99 -5.07 -1.86
CA ALA A 112 -3.88 -5.65 -0.85
C ALA A 112 -3.27 -5.60 0.56
N GLN A 113 -1.95 -5.79 0.68
CA GLN A 113 -1.22 -5.62 1.95
C GLN A 113 -1.22 -4.17 2.39
N VAL A 114 -0.90 -3.24 1.48
CA VAL A 114 -0.89 -1.80 1.77
C VAL A 114 -2.25 -1.35 2.30
N LYS A 115 -3.34 -1.78 1.66
CA LYS A 115 -4.71 -1.48 2.09
C LYS A 115 -4.99 -2.03 3.48
N ARG A 116 -4.66 -3.32 3.74
CA ARG A 116 -4.88 -3.95 5.06
C ARG A 116 -4.14 -3.22 6.18
N LEU A 117 -2.91 -2.78 5.93
CA LEU A 117 -2.10 -2.03 6.90
C LEU A 117 -2.62 -0.60 7.13
N GLN A 118 -3.20 0.03 6.12
CA GLN A 118 -3.85 1.34 6.27
C GLN A 118 -5.10 1.26 7.14
N ASP A 119 -5.92 0.22 6.92
CA ASP A 119 -7.15 -0.01 7.69
C ASP A 119 -6.85 -0.41 9.13
N ASN A 120 -5.73 -1.11 9.37
CA ASN A 120 -5.32 -1.63 10.67
C ASN A 120 -3.81 -1.56 10.91
N PRO A 121 -3.25 -0.39 11.30
CA PRO A 121 -1.80 -0.22 11.51
C PRO A 121 -1.20 -1.15 12.58
N ASN A 122 -2.02 -1.62 13.51
CA ASN A 122 -1.61 -2.56 14.58
C ASN A 122 -1.24 -3.96 14.08
N LEU A 123 -1.51 -4.27 12.81
CA LEU A 123 -1.13 -5.52 12.17
C LEU A 123 0.36 -5.61 11.83
N LEU A 124 1.13 -4.51 11.95
CA LEU A 124 2.59 -4.51 11.84
C LEU A 124 3.25 -5.14 13.07
N LYS A 125 2.90 -6.40 13.34
CA LYS A 125 3.50 -7.21 14.42
C LYS A 125 3.88 -8.57 13.87
N LEU A 126 4.97 -9.15 14.38
CA LEU A 126 5.31 -10.54 14.12
C LEU A 126 4.16 -11.44 14.55
N GLY A 127 3.84 -12.43 13.72
CA GLY A 127 2.81 -13.41 13.98
C GLY A 127 2.03 -13.78 12.73
N GLY A 128 1.32 -14.87 12.81
CA GLY A 128 0.48 -15.37 11.72
C GLY A 128 -0.75 -16.07 12.22
N GLU A 129 -1.70 -16.26 11.36
CA GLU A 129 -2.95 -16.98 11.58
C GLU A 129 -2.99 -18.26 10.75
N LYS A 130 -3.67 -19.29 11.25
CA LYS A 130 -3.96 -20.48 10.43
C LYS A 130 -5.06 -20.12 9.45
N ARG A 131 -4.73 -20.22 8.14
CA ARG A 131 -5.64 -19.88 7.08
C ARG A 131 -5.63 -20.95 6.00
N TYR A 132 -6.78 -21.21 5.38
CA TYR A 132 -6.87 -22.09 4.23
C TYR A 132 -6.75 -21.25 2.97
N CYS A 133 -5.66 -21.46 2.20
CA CYS A 133 -5.33 -20.66 1.04
C CYS A 133 -4.96 -21.55 -0.14
N THR A 134 -4.95 -20.95 -1.34
CA THR A 134 -4.35 -21.57 -2.52
C THR A 134 -3.04 -20.86 -2.84
N TYR A 135 -2.02 -21.65 -3.10
CA TYR A 135 -0.66 -21.22 -3.43
C TYR A 135 -0.39 -21.50 -4.89
N LEU A 136 0.19 -20.52 -5.56
CA LEU A 136 0.63 -20.60 -6.94
C LEU A 136 2.13 -20.32 -6.97
N PHE A 137 2.90 -21.25 -7.53
CA PHE A 137 4.31 -21.08 -7.85
C PHE A 137 4.51 -21.14 -9.35
N THR A 138 5.38 -20.28 -9.85
CA THR A 138 5.80 -20.29 -11.25
C THR A 138 7.31 -20.32 -11.32
N ASP A 139 7.86 -20.88 -12.38
CA ASP A 139 9.28 -20.85 -12.71
C ASP A 139 9.50 -20.79 -14.22
N VAL A 140 10.51 -20.03 -14.66
CA VAL A 140 10.83 -19.86 -16.07
C VAL A 140 11.66 -21.04 -16.55
N ARG A 141 11.18 -21.75 -17.57
CA ARG A 141 11.90 -22.89 -18.12
C ARG A 141 13.12 -22.46 -18.92
N GLY A 142 14.28 -23.04 -18.57
CA GLY A 142 15.51 -22.81 -19.31
C GLY A 142 16.16 -21.45 -19.05
N PHE A 143 15.76 -20.75 -18.00
CA PHE A 143 16.31 -19.43 -17.64
C PHE A 143 17.83 -19.42 -17.52
N THR A 144 18.44 -20.44 -16.89
CA THR A 144 19.89 -20.56 -16.77
C THR A 144 20.59 -20.52 -18.14
N SER A 145 20.07 -21.29 -19.11
CA SER A 145 20.62 -21.32 -20.48
C SER A 145 20.35 -20.02 -21.24
N LEU A 146 19.26 -19.31 -20.93
CA LEU A 146 18.95 -18.01 -21.49
C LEU A 146 19.92 -16.95 -20.96
N SER A 147 20.13 -16.93 -19.65
CA SER A 147 21.00 -15.97 -18.96
C SER A 147 22.49 -16.11 -19.33
N GLU A 148 22.92 -17.31 -19.76
CA GLU A 148 24.28 -17.53 -20.25
C GLU A 148 24.53 -17.00 -21.68
N LYS A 149 23.46 -16.78 -22.46
CA LYS A 149 23.55 -16.39 -23.88
C LYS A 149 23.32 -14.92 -24.14
N LEU A 150 22.66 -14.21 -23.24
CA LEU A 150 22.22 -12.83 -23.41
C LEU A 150 23.01 -11.89 -22.49
N GLU A 151 23.08 -10.63 -22.88
CA GLU A 151 23.62 -9.60 -22.00
C GLU A 151 22.72 -9.37 -20.76
N PRO A 152 23.28 -9.04 -19.59
CA PRO A 152 22.52 -8.90 -18.34
C PRO A 152 21.32 -7.94 -18.44
N GLN A 153 21.44 -6.89 -19.26
CA GLN A 153 20.36 -5.92 -19.48
C GLN A 153 19.19 -6.54 -20.25
N GLU A 154 19.48 -7.38 -21.24
CA GLU A 154 18.46 -8.09 -22.04
C GLU A 154 17.73 -9.12 -21.19
N VAL A 155 18.48 -9.89 -20.38
CA VAL A 155 17.91 -10.84 -19.41
C VAL A 155 16.98 -10.14 -18.46
N THR A 156 17.41 -8.99 -17.91
CA THR A 156 16.59 -8.19 -16.98
C THR A 156 15.32 -7.68 -17.64
N ALA A 157 15.37 -7.21 -18.88
CA ALA A 157 14.21 -6.72 -19.62
C ALA A 157 13.18 -7.83 -19.85
N ILE A 158 13.64 -9.02 -20.32
CA ILE A 158 12.80 -10.19 -20.53
C ILE A 158 12.15 -10.64 -19.22
N MET A 159 12.92 -10.71 -18.13
CA MET A 159 12.42 -11.13 -16.83
C MET A 159 11.38 -10.15 -16.28
N ASN A 160 11.64 -8.85 -16.37
CA ASN A 160 10.68 -7.85 -15.90
C ASN A 160 9.36 -7.94 -16.66
N GLN A 161 9.40 -8.18 -17.98
CA GLN A 161 8.20 -8.37 -18.78
C GLN A 161 7.45 -9.65 -18.39
N ALA A 162 8.16 -10.77 -18.23
CA ALA A 162 7.59 -12.05 -17.82
C ALA A 162 6.96 -12.00 -16.44
N LEU A 163 7.66 -11.41 -15.46
CA LEU A 163 7.15 -11.25 -14.08
C LEU A 163 5.96 -10.28 -14.02
N THR A 164 5.94 -9.24 -14.86
CA THR A 164 4.80 -8.31 -14.95
C THR A 164 3.56 -9.03 -15.45
N ILE A 165 3.65 -9.82 -16.54
CA ILE A 165 2.54 -10.61 -17.06
C ILE A 165 1.97 -11.55 -15.99
N GLN A 166 2.85 -12.21 -15.24
CA GLN A 166 2.43 -13.12 -14.17
C GLN A 166 1.74 -12.38 -13.02
N ALA A 167 2.32 -11.27 -12.57
CA ALA A 167 1.77 -10.46 -11.48
C ALA A 167 0.39 -9.89 -11.85
N ASP A 168 0.26 -9.34 -13.05
CA ASP A 168 -1.01 -8.79 -13.55
C ASP A 168 -2.12 -9.86 -13.59
N ALA A 169 -1.80 -11.07 -14.03
CA ALA A 169 -2.75 -12.18 -14.03
C ALA A 169 -3.16 -12.60 -12.61
N VAL A 170 -2.21 -12.69 -11.67
CA VAL A 170 -2.50 -13.00 -10.27
C VAL A 170 -3.41 -11.93 -9.65
N GLN A 171 -3.08 -10.66 -9.81
CA GLN A 171 -3.85 -9.54 -9.25
C GLN A 171 -5.25 -9.43 -9.88
N LYS A 172 -5.37 -9.66 -11.18
CA LYS A 172 -6.66 -9.69 -11.91
C LYS A 172 -7.66 -10.65 -11.27
N TYR A 173 -7.21 -11.79 -10.77
CA TYR A 173 -8.05 -12.79 -10.11
C TYR A 173 -8.03 -12.69 -8.57
N GLY A 174 -7.55 -11.60 -8.03
CA GLY A 174 -7.61 -11.28 -6.59
C GLY A 174 -6.57 -12.02 -5.75
N GLY A 175 -5.55 -12.60 -6.38
CA GLY A 175 -4.38 -13.13 -5.70
C GLY A 175 -3.41 -12.02 -5.31
N MET A 176 -2.57 -12.31 -4.35
CA MET A 176 -1.47 -11.47 -3.90
C MET A 176 -0.14 -12.07 -4.33
N VAL A 177 0.73 -11.29 -4.95
CA VAL A 177 2.12 -11.70 -5.17
C VAL A 177 2.85 -11.59 -3.83
N ASP A 178 3.34 -12.72 -3.33
CA ASP A 178 4.12 -12.76 -2.09
C ASP A 178 5.55 -12.29 -2.33
N LYS A 179 6.24 -12.95 -3.24
CA LYS A 179 7.65 -12.62 -3.58
C LYS A 179 8.07 -13.20 -4.93
N TYR A 180 9.15 -12.61 -5.44
CA TYR A 180 9.93 -13.18 -6.52
C TYR A 180 11.16 -13.89 -5.96
N ILE A 181 11.49 -15.06 -6.49
CA ILE A 181 12.59 -15.91 -6.07
C ILE A 181 13.47 -16.21 -7.30
N GLY A 182 14.33 -15.25 -7.66
CA GLY A 182 15.02 -15.29 -8.94
C GLY A 182 14.05 -15.10 -10.11
N ASP A 183 13.93 -16.11 -10.95
CA ASP A 183 13.01 -16.20 -12.08
C ASP A 183 11.64 -16.83 -11.73
N ALA A 184 11.45 -17.22 -10.47
CA ALA A 184 10.24 -17.78 -9.94
C ALA A 184 9.37 -16.72 -9.23
N MET A 185 8.06 -16.96 -9.17
CA MET A 185 7.11 -16.15 -8.42
C MET A 185 6.29 -17.03 -7.48
N MET A 186 6.06 -16.55 -6.26
CA MET A 186 5.09 -17.12 -5.33
C MET A 186 3.91 -16.18 -5.18
N ALA A 187 2.69 -16.73 -5.29
CA ALA A 187 1.46 -15.99 -5.06
C ALA A 187 0.52 -16.74 -4.10
N ILE A 188 -0.31 -15.98 -3.39
CA ILE A 188 -1.27 -16.47 -2.39
C ILE A 188 -2.66 -15.97 -2.75
N PHE A 189 -3.63 -16.87 -2.75
CA PHE A 189 -5.05 -16.57 -2.91
C PHE A 189 -5.79 -16.85 -1.61
N ASN A 190 -6.72 -15.99 -1.23
CA ASN A 190 -7.43 -15.95 0.05
C ASN A 190 -6.57 -15.41 1.22
N ALA A 191 -5.57 -14.59 0.93
CA ALA A 191 -4.83 -13.78 1.88
C ALA A 191 -4.16 -12.60 1.15
N PRO A 192 -4.01 -11.42 1.77
CA PRO A 192 -4.39 -11.02 3.13
C PRO A 192 -5.90 -10.78 3.32
N LEU A 193 -6.64 -10.65 2.24
CA LEU A 193 -8.09 -10.45 2.22
C LEU A 193 -8.80 -11.79 1.93
N ASP A 194 -10.05 -11.89 2.39
CA ASP A 194 -10.88 -13.03 2.06
C ASP A 194 -11.23 -13.04 0.57
N LEU A 195 -11.14 -14.20 -0.05
CA LEU A 195 -11.38 -14.39 -1.47
C LEU A 195 -12.23 -15.64 -1.67
N GLU A 196 -13.49 -15.45 -2.00
CA GLU A 196 -14.37 -16.57 -2.35
C GLU A 196 -13.89 -17.28 -3.62
N ASN A 197 -14.08 -18.61 -3.68
CA ASN A 197 -13.68 -19.46 -4.79
C ASN A 197 -12.20 -19.28 -5.20
N HIS A 198 -11.34 -19.17 -4.19
CA HIS A 198 -9.92 -18.86 -4.41
C HIS A 198 -9.17 -19.96 -5.18
N GLU A 199 -9.62 -21.22 -5.11
CA GLU A 199 -9.07 -22.32 -5.89
C GLU A 199 -9.32 -22.12 -7.39
N GLU A 200 -10.56 -21.80 -7.75
CA GLU A 200 -10.93 -21.51 -9.14
C GLU A 200 -10.18 -20.29 -9.67
N LYS A 201 -10.13 -19.23 -8.89
CA LYS A 201 -9.43 -17.98 -9.25
C LYS A 201 -7.93 -18.20 -9.44
N ALA A 202 -7.31 -19.04 -8.63
CA ALA A 202 -5.90 -19.40 -8.81
C ALA A 202 -5.67 -20.22 -10.11
N ILE A 203 -6.58 -21.11 -10.46
CA ILE A 203 -6.54 -21.84 -11.74
C ILE A 203 -6.73 -20.89 -12.92
N LEU A 204 -7.68 -19.97 -12.85
CA LEU A 204 -7.91 -18.97 -13.89
C LEU A 204 -6.70 -18.03 -14.05
N ALA A 205 -6.04 -17.66 -12.95
CA ALA A 205 -4.80 -16.91 -13.02
C ALA A 205 -3.69 -17.70 -13.72
N ALA A 206 -3.53 -18.99 -13.43
CA ALA A 206 -2.55 -19.84 -14.08
C ALA A 206 -2.80 -19.96 -15.59
N LEU A 207 -4.05 -20.12 -16.01
CA LEU A 207 -4.44 -20.14 -17.43
C LEU A 207 -4.19 -18.80 -18.11
N GLN A 208 -4.50 -17.68 -17.42
CA GLN A 208 -4.23 -16.35 -17.95
C GLN A 208 -2.73 -16.11 -18.14
N ILE A 209 -1.90 -16.52 -17.16
CA ILE A 209 -0.43 -16.44 -17.26
C ILE A 209 0.04 -17.18 -18.54
N GLN A 210 -0.40 -18.41 -18.75
CA GLN A 210 0.01 -19.16 -19.95
C GLN A 210 -0.43 -18.49 -21.25
N HIS A 211 -1.69 -18.04 -21.31
CA HIS A 211 -2.22 -17.34 -22.48
C HIS A 211 -1.42 -16.07 -22.78
N ASP A 212 -1.20 -15.22 -21.79
CA ASP A 212 -0.56 -13.92 -21.97
C ASP A 212 0.95 -14.07 -22.25
N MET A 213 1.60 -15.07 -21.67
CA MET A 213 2.99 -15.41 -21.99
C MET A 213 3.13 -15.85 -23.45
N GLN A 214 2.24 -16.68 -23.95
CA GLN A 214 2.23 -17.09 -25.36
C GLN A 214 1.95 -15.90 -26.30
N ALA A 215 1.05 -15.01 -25.89
CA ALA A 215 0.70 -13.81 -26.67
C ALA A 215 1.80 -12.74 -26.66
N SER A 216 2.69 -12.74 -25.66
CA SER A 216 3.74 -11.73 -25.48
C SER A 216 4.86 -11.77 -26.51
N GLY A 217 5.01 -12.89 -27.24
CA GLY A 217 6.12 -13.13 -28.16
C GLY A 217 7.46 -13.42 -27.46
N LEU A 218 7.49 -13.56 -26.13
CA LEU A 218 8.66 -14.01 -25.39
C LEU A 218 8.87 -15.51 -25.69
N ASP A 219 10.07 -15.87 -26.12
CA ASP A 219 10.43 -17.29 -26.38
C ASP A 219 10.83 -17.99 -25.06
N ILE A 220 9.92 -17.94 -24.07
CA ILE A 220 10.10 -18.58 -22.77
C ILE A 220 8.81 -19.28 -22.35
N ALA A 221 8.96 -20.48 -21.78
CA ALA A 221 7.86 -21.24 -21.21
C ALA A 221 7.90 -21.14 -19.67
N ILE A 222 6.72 -21.27 -19.04
CA ILE A 222 6.58 -21.20 -17.58
C ILE A 222 5.96 -22.50 -17.06
N GLY A 223 6.57 -23.10 -16.03
CA GLY A 223 5.98 -24.13 -15.22
C GLY A 223 5.13 -23.51 -14.10
N ILE A 224 3.95 -24.07 -13.82
CA ILE A 224 3.03 -23.57 -12.78
C ILE A 224 2.60 -24.70 -11.86
N GLY A 225 2.77 -24.53 -10.56
CA GLY A 225 2.30 -25.45 -9.54
C GLY A 225 1.23 -24.80 -8.65
N LEU A 226 0.09 -25.47 -8.50
CA LEU A 226 -1.04 -25.02 -7.68
C LEU A 226 -1.36 -26.03 -6.58
N ASN A 227 -1.51 -25.55 -5.34
CA ASN A 227 -1.99 -26.40 -4.26
C ASN A 227 -2.73 -25.60 -3.20
N SER A 228 -3.81 -26.15 -2.65
CA SER A 228 -4.60 -25.56 -1.58
C SER A 228 -4.43 -26.29 -0.26
N GLY A 229 -4.48 -25.56 0.84
CA GLY A 229 -4.42 -26.16 2.16
C GLY A 229 -4.20 -25.15 3.28
N LYS A 230 -4.27 -25.68 4.52
CA LYS A 230 -4.03 -24.88 5.73
C LYS A 230 -2.54 -24.59 5.89
N SER A 231 -2.23 -23.34 6.18
CA SER A 231 -0.88 -22.86 6.49
C SER A 231 -0.93 -21.76 7.54
N VAL A 232 0.23 -21.32 8.00
CA VAL A 232 0.35 -20.09 8.79
C VAL A 232 0.67 -18.96 7.83
N VAL A 233 -0.19 -17.94 7.79
CA VAL A 233 -0.04 -16.75 6.95
C VAL A 233 0.05 -15.52 7.84
N GLY A 234 1.02 -14.66 7.60
CA GLY A 234 1.21 -13.44 8.40
C GLY A 234 2.61 -12.85 8.27
N ASN A 235 2.94 -11.95 9.19
CA ASN A 235 4.27 -11.33 9.24
C ASN A 235 5.27 -12.29 9.87
N LEU A 236 6.09 -12.90 9.05
CA LEU A 236 7.04 -13.94 9.44
C LEU A 236 8.47 -13.46 9.17
N GLY A 237 9.36 -13.65 10.13
CA GLY A 237 10.74 -13.21 10.03
C GLY A 237 11.37 -12.89 11.39
N SER A 238 12.26 -11.92 11.42
CA SER A 238 12.92 -11.43 12.63
C SER A 238 12.21 -10.21 13.20
N SER A 239 12.56 -9.80 14.42
CA SER A 239 12.05 -8.56 15.04
C SER A 239 12.42 -7.30 14.27
N SER A 240 13.52 -7.33 13.50
CA SER A 240 14.00 -6.19 12.70
C SER A 240 13.57 -6.23 11.23
N ARG A 241 13.18 -7.41 10.73
CA ARG A 241 12.76 -7.59 9.34
C ARG A 241 11.82 -8.78 9.22
N PHE A 242 10.63 -8.55 8.72
CA PHE A 242 9.63 -9.58 8.44
C PHE A 242 8.93 -9.29 7.12
N ASP A 243 8.45 -10.36 6.48
CA ASP A 243 7.64 -10.29 5.28
C ASP A 243 6.26 -10.89 5.58
N TYR A 244 5.20 -10.35 4.97
CA TYR A 244 3.90 -10.99 5.00
C TYR A 244 3.92 -12.15 4.01
N THR A 245 3.92 -13.37 4.52
CA THR A 245 4.10 -14.59 3.72
C THR A 245 3.36 -15.77 4.33
N ALA A 246 3.48 -16.94 3.72
CA ALA A 246 2.90 -18.18 4.19
C ALA A 246 3.95 -19.26 4.42
N ILE A 247 3.79 -20.04 5.50
CA ILE A 247 4.62 -21.21 5.78
C ILE A 247 3.71 -22.41 6.09
N GLY A 248 3.96 -23.54 5.42
CA GLY A 248 3.24 -24.77 5.66
C GLY A 248 3.49 -25.83 4.59
N ASP A 249 3.01 -27.05 4.86
CA ASP A 249 3.13 -28.17 3.92
C ASP A 249 2.41 -27.91 2.60
N ALA A 250 1.28 -27.19 2.64
CA ALA A 250 0.53 -26.84 1.45
C ALA A 250 1.33 -25.91 0.50
N VAL A 251 2.09 -24.97 1.07
CA VAL A 251 3.00 -24.06 0.33
C VAL A 251 4.12 -24.87 -0.35
N ASN A 252 4.81 -25.71 0.44
CA ASN A 252 5.88 -26.54 -0.07
C ASN A 252 5.40 -27.52 -1.14
N THR A 253 4.16 -27.99 -1.03
CA THR A 253 3.57 -28.88 -2.02
C THR A 253 3.35 -28.15 -3.35
N ALA A 254 2.86 -26.91 -3.35
CA ALA A 254 2.70 -26.10 -4.56
C ALA A 254 4.06 -25.87 -5.27
N ALA A 255 5.12 -25.52 -4.52
CA ALA A 255 6.47 -25.35 -5.07
C ALA A 255 7.01 -26.65 -5.69
N ARG A 256 6.76 -27.80 -5.06
CA ARG A 256 7.20 -29.11 -5.59
C ARG A 256 6.40 -29.51 -6.83
N LEU A 257 5.13 -29.17 -6.91
CA LEU A 257 4.29 -29.40 -8.10
C LEU A 257 4.80 -28.55 -9.27
N GLU A 258 5.16 -27.29 -9.01
CA GLU A 258 5.79 -26.46 -10.03
C GLU A 258 7.03 -27.16 -10.59
N SER A 259 7.99 -27.53 -9.76
CA SER A 259 9.24 -28.19 -10.18
C SER A 259 8.98 -29.51 -10.92
N ALA A 260 7.93 -30.26 -10.55
CA ALA A 260 7.57 -31.52 -11.20
C ALA A 260 6.94 -31.32 -12.58
N THR A 261 6.49 -30.12 -12.96
CA THR A 261 5.91 -29.84 -14.28
C THR A 261 6.83 -30.25 -15.41
N LYS A 262 8.14 -30.07 -15.23
CA LYS A 262 9.17 -30.41 -16.21
C LYS A 262 9.28 -31.92 -16.41
N GLU A 263 9.25 -32.68 -15.30
CA GLU A 263 9.35 -34.15 -15.34
C GLU A 263 8.10 -34.79 -15.93
N VAL A 264 6.94 -34.25 -15.60
CA VAL A 264 5.63 -34.75 -16.11
C VAL A 264 5.33 -34.29 -17.56
N GLY A 265 6.03 -33.25 -18.03
CA GLY A 265 5.86 -32.72 -19.37
C GLY A 265 4.56 -31.93 -19.60
N VAL A 266 4.12 -31.23 -18.54
CA VAL A 266 2.93 -30.35 -18.59
C VAL A 266 3.32 -28.95 -18.06
N ASP A 267 2.52 -27.96 -18.42
CA ASP A 267 2.80 -26.58 -17.99
C ASP A 267 2.15 -26.22 -16.65
N ILE A 268 1.02 -26.86 -16.30
CA ILE A 268 0.32 -26.65 -15.03
C ILE A 268 0.16 -27.99 -14.32
N LEU A 269 0.58 -28.05 -13.06
CA LEU A 269 0.26 -29.13 -12.14
C LEU A 269 -0.58 -28.61 -10.97
N ILE A 270 -1.65 -29.33 -10.67
CA ILE A 270 -2.63 -29.00 -9.64
C ILE A 270 -2.64 -30.11 -8.61
N GLY A 271 -2.48 -29.76 -7.34
CA GLY A 271 -2.58 -30.69 -6.22
C GLY A 271 -4.01 -31.19 -6.00
N GLU A 272 -4.13 -32.33 -5.35
CA GLU A 272 -5.39 -33.01 -5.10
C GLU A 272 -6.42 -32.12 -4.37
N THR A 273 -6.00 -31.39 -3.35
CA THR A 273 -6.89 -30.52 -2.57
C THR A 273 -7.51 -29.40 -3.41
N THR A 274 -6.74 -28.78 -4.30
CA THR A 274 -7.23 -27.76 -5.25
C THR A 274 -8.17 -28.40 -6.28
N ALA A 275 -7.78 -29.54 -6.83
CA ALA A 275 -8.60 -30.23 -7.82
C ALA A 275 -9.95 -30.72 -7.25
N GLN A 276 -9.97 -31.21 -6.00
CA GLN A 276 -11.19 -31.65 -5.33
C GLN A 276 -12.19 -30.50 -5.09
N ALA A 277 -11.71 -29.30 -4.79
CA ALA A 277 -12.55 -28.13 -4.64
C ALA A 277 -13.26 -27.74 -5.95
N MET A 278 -12.74 -28.18 -7.09
CA MET A 278 -13.32 -27.92 -8.42
C MET A 278 -14.29 -29.01 -8.90
N ILE A 279 -14.42 -30.13 -8.17
CA ILE A 279 -15.34 -31.21 -8.54
C ILE A 279 -16.77 -30.70 -8.38
N GLY A 280 -17.54 -30.76 -9.49
CA GLY A 280 -18.94 -30.29 -9.52
C GLY A 280 -19.10 -28.78 -9.76
N VAL A 281 -18.02 -28.03 -9.85
CA VAL A 281 -18.07 -26.66 -10.33
C VAL A 281 -18.17 -26.62 -11.83
N PRO A 282 -19.20 -26.01 -12.45
CA PRO A 282 -19.28 -25.82 -13.89
C PRO A 282 -18.08 -24.99 -14.36
N THR A 283 -17.09 -25.62 -14.94
CA THR A 283 -15.92 -24.93 -15.48
C THR A 283 -15.78 -25.11 -16.97
N LYS A 284 -15.39 -24.03 -17.64
CA LYS A 284 -15.05 -24.08 -19.08
C LYS A 284 -13.76 -24.90 -19.34
N TYR A 285 -12.97 -25.11 -18.30
CA TYR A 285 -11.65 -25.74 -18.39
C TYR A 285 -11.61 -26.97 -17.50
N PRO A 286 -11.92 -28.17 -18.06
CA PRO A 286 -11.95 -29.41 -17.26
C PRO A 286 -10.56 -29.78 -16.76
N ILE A 287 -10.53 -30.29 -15.55
CA ILE A 287 -9.33 -30.82 -14.90
C ILE A 287 -9.20 -32.29 -15.19
N LYS A 288 -8.02 -32.73 -15.64
CA LYS A 288 -7.69 -34.14 -15.93
C LYS A 288 -6.77 -34.69 -14.85
N LYS A 289 -7.12 -35.82 -14.29
CA LYS A 289 -6.24 -36.56 -13.37
C LYS A 289 -5.08 -37.18 -14.14
N LEU A 290 -3.89 -37.08 -13.59
CA LEU A 290 -2.66 -37.74 -14.07
C LEU A 290 -2.25 -38.87 -13.12
N ASP A 291 -1.18 -39.59 -13.45
CA ASP A 291 -0.58 -40.61 -12.57
C ASP A 291 0.02 -39.94 -11.34
N SER A 292 -0.05 -40.65 -10.21
CA SER A 292 0.52 -40.12 -8.96
C SER A 292 2.03 -40.06 -9.02
N ILE A 293 2.62 -38.96 -8.57
CA ILE A 293 4.07 -38.75 -8.54
C ILE A 293 4.63 -38.79 -7.12
N GLN A 294 5.89 -39.20 -7.03
CA GLN A 294 6.68 -39.09 -5.81
C GLN A 294 7.43 -37.75 -5.84
N VAL A 295 7.08 -36.81 -4.99
CA VAL A 295 7.83 -35.56 -4.88
C VAL A 295 8.86 -35.63 -3.75
N LYS A 296 9.98 -34.94 -3.92
CA LYS A 296 11.08 -34.90 -2.95
C LYS A 296 10.58 -34.54 -1.54
N GLY A 297 10.90 -35.37 -0.53
CA GLY A 297 10.54 -35.10 0.88
C GLY A 297 9.08 -35.39 1.23
N LYS A 298 8.34 -36.13 0.41
CA LYS A 298 7.03 -36.73 0.77
C LYS A 298 7.19 -38.24 0.82
N SER A 299 6.69 -38.87 1.87
CA SER A 299 6.68 -40.34 2.00
C SER A 299 5.60 -41.00 1.13
N LYS A 300 4.52 -40.28 0.84
CA LYS A 300 3.41 -40.77 0.01
C LYS A 300 3.44 -40.10 -1.35
N LYS A 301 3.03 -40.87 -2.37
CA LYS A 301 2.78 -40.33 -3.72
C LYS A 301 1.64 -39.31 -3.65
N LEU A 302 1.76 -38.24 -4.43
CA LEU A 302 0.74 -37.22 -4.56
C LEU A 302 -0.10 -37.50 -5.80
N ASN A 303 -1.43 -37.47 -5.64
CA ASN A 303 -2.32 -37.38 -6.79
C ASN A 303 -2.20 -36.01 -7.43
N ILE A 304 -1.96 -35.99 -8.71
CA ILE A 304 -1.77 -34.78 -9.48
C ILE A 304 -2.77 -34.67 -10.63
N TYR A 305 -3.04 -33.43 -10.97
CA TYR A 305 -4.00 -33.09 -12.00
C TYR A 305 -3.39 -32.01 -12.92
N THR A 306 -3.92 -31.90 -14.11
CA THR A 306 -3.58 -30.83 -15.06
C THR A 306 -4.84 -30.34 -15.75
N MET A 307 -4.74 -29.27 -16.52
CA MET A 307 -5.83 -28.79 -17.34
C MET A 307 -5.97 -29.69 -18.56
N ALA A 308 -7.19 -30.09 -18.90
CA ALA A 308 -7.43 -30.78 -20.18
C ALA A 308 -7.30 -29.75 -21.32
N LYS A 309 -6.57 -30.13 -22.35
CA LYS A 309 -6.44 -29.31 -23.57
C LYS A 309 -7.73 -29.30 -24.36
#